data_c35bd0938d0d0c6e07c7c96cddf542e8
#
_entry.id   c35bd0938d0d0c6e07c7c96cddf542e8
#
_cell.length_a   1.000
_cell.length_b   1.000
_cell.length_c   1.000
_cell.angle_alpha   90.00
_cell.angle_beta   90.00
_cell.angle_gamma   90.00
#
_symmetry.space_group_name_H-M   'P 1'
#
loop_
_entity.id
_entity.type
_entity.pdbx_description
1 polymer ?
#
loop_
_entity_poly.entity_id
_entity_poly.type
_entity_poly.pdbx_seq_one_letter_code
_entity_poly.pdbx_strand_id
1 'polypeptide(L)'
;YDVDLFLMRHSGELMPYLNPKANLLPEIPQYASLAVPMASLLKSGQIGALCGRLKGKLAAKRFDKRHPGGRPSVTALTYSHKYTLSAMPQISDKTYDLAISFLTPHYFARERVKAKKYAAWIHTDYTALSFDRSAELAMWSGYDAICGVSEQASRSFRTVFPELSDKIQT
;
A
#
# COMPACT_ATOMS: atom_id res chain seq x y z
N TYR A 1 23.55 7.93 2.86
CA TYR A 1 22.26 7.58 3.51
C TYR A 1 22.26 6.09 3.87
N ASP A 2 21.78 5.76 5.06
CA ASP A 2 21.50 4.38 5.44
C ASP A 2 20.07 4.06 5.02
N VAL A 3 19.91 2.97 4.25
CA VAL A 3 18.62 2.58 3.68
C VAL A 3 18.26 1.20 4.16
N ASP A 4 17.16 1.10 4.91
CA ASP A 4 16.50 -0.17 5.21
C ASP A 4 15.41 -0.42 4.16
N LEU A 5 15.45 -1.58 3.52
CA LEU A 5 14.48 -2.02 2.53
C LEU A 5 13.57 -3.11 3.11
N PHE A 6 12.28 -2.89 3.13
CA PHE A 6 11.30 -3.91 3.51
C PHE A 6 10.55 -4.42 2.28
N LEU A 7 10.58 -5.72 2.09
CA LEU A 7 9.80 -6.43 1.09
C LEU A 7 8.82 -7.37 1.78
N MET A 8 7.57 -7.41 1.33
CA MET A 8 6.56 -8.32 1.90
C MET A 8 6.93 -9.79 1.73
N ARG A 9 7.69 -10.12 0.68
CA ARG A 9 8.26 -11.44 0.41
C ARG A 9 9.64 -11.31 -0.22
N HIS A 10 10.56 -12.16 0.22
CA HIS A 10 11.89 -12.27 -0.35
C HIS A 10 11.90 -13.28 -1.49
N SER A 11 11.15 -13.02 -2.54
CA SER A 11 11.04 -13.90 -3.70
C SER A 11 10.83 -13.10 -4.98
N GLY A 12 11.32 -13.63 -6.08
CA GLY A 12 11.18 -13.05 -7.41
C GLY A 12 12.52 -12.88 -8.11
N GLU A 13 12.46 -12.70 -9.41
CA GLU A 13 13.64 -12.61 -10.28
C GLU A 13 14.52 -11.38 -10.02
N LEU A 14 13.95 -10.34 -9.39
CA LEU A 14 14.66 -9.10 -9.09
C LEU A 14 15.48 -9.15 -7.78
N MET A 15 15.30 -10.19 -6.96
CA MET A 15 16.06 -10.31 -5.70
C MET A 15 17.58 -10.23 -5.86
N PRO A 16 18.20 -10.88 -6.86
CA PRO A 16 19.65 -10.80 -7.08
C PRO A 16 20.15 -9.40 -7.47
N TYR A 17 19.27 -8.51 -7.91
CA TYR A 17 19.61 -7.15 -8.36
C TYR A 17 19.44 -6.09 -7.26
N LEU A 18 19.10 -6.49 -6.05
CA LEU A 18 19.02 -5.54 -4.93
C LEU A 18 20.40 -4.92 -4.67
N ASN A 19 20.39 -3.61 -4.42
CA ASN A 19 21.62 -2.89 -4.11
C ASN A 19 22.22 -3.44 -2.80
N PRO A 20 23.47 -3.93 -2.78
CA PRO A 20 24.09 -4.50 -1.59
C PRO A 20 24.33 -3.49 -0.46
N LYS A 21 24.21 -2.19 -0.75
CA LYS A 21 24.28 -1.13 0.27
C LYS A 21 22.95 -0.92 1.02
N ALA A 22 21.84 -1.44 0.51
CA ALA A 22 20.57 -1.41 1.22
C ALA A 22 20.51 -2.57 2.21
N ASN A 23 20.15 -2.28 3.45
CA ASN A 23 19.92 -3.30 4.47
C ASN A 23 18.53 -3.91 4.24
N LEU A 24 18.48 -5.15 3.78
CA LEU A 24 17.21 -5.87 3.60
C LEU A 24 16.69 -6.32 4.97
N LEU A 25 15.56 -5.76 5.39
CA LEU A 25 14.87 -6.17 6.62
C LEU A 25 14.30 -7.59 6.49
N PRO A 26 14.21 -8.35 7.59
CA PRO A 26 13.65 -9.69 7.56
C PRO A 26 12.21 -9.73 7.03
N GLU A 27 11.87 -10.83 6.36
CA GLU A 27 10.48 -11.10 5.96
C GLU A 27 9.61 -11.29 7.21
N ILE A 28 8.47 -10.62 7.24
CA ILE A 28 7.49 -10.74 8.32
C ILE A 28 6.30 -11.56 7.79
N PRO A 29 6.02 -12.74 8.37
CA PRO A 29 5.01 -13.68 7.85
C PRO A 29 3.62 -13.06 7.64
N GLN A 30 3.22 -12.11 8.49
CA GLN A 30 1.94 -11.42 8.38
C GLN A 30 1.83 -10.62 7.07
N TYR A 31 2.90 -9.93 6.65
CA TYR A 31 2.91 -9.19 5.38
C TYR A 31 3.01 -10.13 4.18
N ALA A 32 3.84 -11.16 4.28
CA ALA A 32 3.93 -12.20 3.23
C ALA A 32 2.58 -12.87 2.97
N SER A 33 1.71 -12.95 3.99
CA SER A 33 0.35 -13.50 3.88
C SER A 33 -0.55 -12.77 2.89
N LEU A 34 -0.28 -11.50 2.58
CA LEU A 34 -1.05 -10.74 1.60
C LEU A 34 -0.81 -11.19 0.16
N ALA A 35 0.34 -11.79 -0.10
CA ALA A 35 0.76 -12.26 -1.42
C ALA A 35 0.48 -13.75 -1.69
N VAL A 36 -0.23 -14.44 -0.75
CA VAL A 36 -0.54 -15.87 -0.89
C VAL A 36 -2.05 -16.12 -0.92
N PRO A 37 -2.51 -17.28 -1.45
CA PRO A 37 -3.92 -17.66 -1.42
C PRO A 37 -4.48 -17.72 0.01
N MET A 38 -5.77 -17.36 0.18
CA MET A 38 -6.40 -17.34 1.52
C MET A 38 -6.41 -18.70 2.22
N ALA A 39 -6.48 -19.79 1.46
CA ALA A 39 -6.41 -21.15 2.03
C ALA A 39 -5.08 -21.43 2.76
N SER A 40 -4.00 -20.80 2.32
CA SER A 40 -2.69 -20.93 2.97
C SER A 40 -2.64 -20.26 4.34
N LEU A 41 -3.46 -19.23 4.56
CA LEU A 41 -3.51 -18.49 5.84
C LEU A 41 -4.09 -19.35 6.97
N LEU A 42 -5.05 -20.21 6.66
CA LEU A 42 -5.57 -21.18 7.64
C LEU A 42 -4.47 -22.15 8.09
N LYS A 43 -3.69 -22.67 7.14
CA LYS A 43 -2.61 -23.63 7.44
C LYS A 43 -1.48 -22.99 8.25
N SER A 44 -1.22 -21.70 8.05
CA SER A 44 -0.17 -20.95 8.77
C SER A 44 -0.63 -20.30 10.07
N GLY A 45 -1.90 -20.49 10.47
CA GLY A 45 -2.46 -19.92 11.71
C GLY A 45 -2.65 -18.39 11.67
N GLN A 46 -2.63 -17.76 10.49
CA GLN A 46 -2.74 -16.30 10.34
C GLN A 46 -4.20 -15.84 10.30
N ILE A 47 -4.94 -16.14 11.35
CA ILE A 47 -6.40 -15.90 11.44
C ILE A 47 -6.73 -14.41 11.30
N GLY A 48 -5.95 -13.52 11.93
CA GLY A 48 -6.17 -12.06 11.85
C GLY A 48 -6.08 -11.54 10.40
N ALA A 49 -5.06 -11.95 9.65
CA ALA A 49 -4.92 -11.59 8.25
C ALA A 49 -6.05 -12.18 7.38
N LEU A 50 -6.45 -13.44 7.65
CA LEU A 50 -7.55 -14.09 6.95
C LEU A 50 -8.87 -13.33 7.16
N CYS A 51 -9.22 -13.01 8.41
CA CYS A 51 -10.42 -12.24 8.74
C CYS A 51 -10.41 -10.86 8.08
N GLY A 52 -9.27 -10.16 8.12
CA GLY A 52 -9.09 -8.87 7.47
C GLY A 52 -9.32 -8.94 5.95
N ARG A 53 -8.71 -9.93 5.28
CA ARG A 53 -8.89 -10.14 3.83
C ARG A 53 -10.32 -10.51 3.45
N LEU A 54 -11.00 -11.36 4.25
CA LEU A 54 -12.40 -11.69 4.03
C LEU A 54 -13.30 -10.47 4.17
N LYS A 55 -13.10 -9.69 5.25
CA LYS A 55 -13.80 -8.42 5.45
C LYS A 55 -13.56 -7.44 4.30
N GLY A 56 -12.31 -7.30 3.86
CA GLY A 56 -11.95 -6.47 2.71
C GLY A 56 -12.64 -6.90 1.43
N LYS A 57 -12.65 -8.20 1.13
CA LYS A 57 -13.34 -8.75 -0.05
C LYS A 57 -14.84 -8.50 -0.03
N LEU A 58 -15.49 -8.68 1.13
CA LEU A 58 -16.93 -8.42 1.28
C LEU A 58 -17.24 -6.92 1.13
N ALA A 59 -16.43 -6.06 1.73
CA ALA A 59 -16.58 -4.61 1.61
C ALA A 59 -16.40 -4.14 0.16
N ALA A 60 -15.37 -4.62 -0.53
CA ALA A 60 -15.14 -4.32 -1.94
C ALA A 60 -16.33 -4.75 -2.82
N LYS A 61 -16.81 -5.99 -2.65
CA LYS A 61 -17.97 -6.48 -3.40
C LYS A 61 -19.21 -5.61 -3.17
N ARG A 62 -19.43 -5.13 -1.93
CA ARG A 62 -20.54 -4.23 -1.61
C ARG A 62 -20.36 -2.85 -2.27
N PHE A 63 -19.15 -2.33 -2.23
CA PHE A 63 -18.81 -1.06 -2.86
C PHE A 63 -19.02 -1.14 -4.37
N ASP A 64 -18.41 -2.11 -5.04
CA ASP A 64 -18.47 -2.28 -6.50
C ASP A 64 -19.92 -2.49 -6.98
N LYS A 65 -20.74 -3.21 -6.20
CA LYS A 65 -22.18 -3.37 -6.50
C LYS A 65 -22.96 -2.05 -6.44
N ARG A 66 -22.56 -1.13 -5.56
CA ARG A 66 -23.21 0.19 -5.41
C ARG A 66 -22.71 1.23 -6.43
N HIS A 67 -21.51 0.99 -6.97
CA HIS A 67 -20.84 1.88 -7.92
C HIS A 67 -20.50 1.11 -9.20
N PRO A 68 -21.51 0.65 -9.95
CA PRO A 68 -21.26 -0.07 -11.19
C PRO A 68 -20.58 0.87 -12.19
N GLY A 69 -19.45 0.44 -12.75
CA GLY A 69 -18.68 1.20 -13.72
C GLY A 69 -17.88 0.27 -14.61
N GLY A 70 -17.50 0.74 -15.80
CA GLY A 70 -16.69 -0.02 -16.75
C GLY A 70 -15.18 0.04 -16.50
N ARG A 71 -14.73 0.68 -15.40
CA ARG A 71 -13.30 0.82 -15.07
C ARG A 71 -12.84 -0.31 -14.17
N PRO A 72 -11.58 -0.75 -14.30
CA PRO A 72 -10.98 -1.71 -13.36
C PRO A 72 -11.05 -1.20 -11.92
N SER A 73 -11.56 -2.02 -11.00
CA SER A 73 -11.68 -1.66 -9.58
C SER A 73 -10.45 -2.10 -8.80
N VAL A 74 -9.91 -1.19 -7.99
CA VAL A 74 -8.81 -1.48 -7.04
C VAL A 74 -9.30 -1.61 -5.60
N THR A 75 -10.62 -1.50 -5.36
CA THR A 75 -11.19 -1.54 -4.00
C THR A 75 -10.88 -2.82 -3.24
N ALA A 76 -10.82 -3.96 -3.94
CA ALA A 76 -10.49 -5.24 -3.30
C ALA A 76 -9.07 -5.24 -2.70
N LEU A 77 -8.11 -4.65 -3.39
CA LEU A 77 -6.73 -4.52 -2.93
C LEU A 77 -6.64 -3.51 -1.77
N THR A 78 -7.20 -2.31 -1.97
CA THR A 78 -7.23 -1.24 -0.96
C THR A 78 -7.87 -1.71 0.35
N TYR A 79 -9.04 -2.35 0.27
CA TYR A 79 -9.74 -2.84 1.45
C TYR A 79 -9.06 -4.06 2.09
N SER A 80 -8.43 -4.92 1.30
CA SER A 80 -7.62 -6.02 1.84
C SER A 80 -6.53 -5.48 2.75
N HIS A 81 -5.75 -4.51 2.31
CA HIS A 81 -4.70 -3.89 3.13
C HIS A 81 -5.28 -3.11 4.33
N LYS A 82 -6.31 -2.31 4.11
CA LYS A 82 -6.98 -1.53 5.16
C LYS A 82 -7.48 -2.42 6.32
N TYR A 83 -8.18 -3.49 6.00
CA TYR A 83 -8.79 -4.34 7.02
C TYR A 83 -7.83 -5.37 7.64
N THR A 84 -6.70 -5.64 7.03
CA THR A 84 -5.63 -6.46 7.65
C THR A 84 -4.70 -5.65 8.53
N LEU A 85 -4.73 -4.33 8.46
CA LEU A 85 -3.79 -3.43 9.15
C LEU A 85 -3.66 -3.74 10.66
N SER A 86 -4.77 -4.02 11.34
CA SER A 86 -4.77 -4.35 12.77
C SER A 86 -4.04 -5.66 13.12
N ALA A 87 -3.89 -6.57 12.15
CA ALA A 87 -3.17 -7.82 12.32
C ALA A 87 -1.69 -7.72 11.92
N MET A 88 -1.25 -6.57 11.39
CA MET A 88 0.13 -6.35 10.96
C MET A 88 0.97 -5.77 12.09
N PRO A 89 2.12 -6.40 12.43
CA PRO A 89 3.06 -5.84 13.41
C PRO A 89 3.80 -4.61 12.86
N GLN A 90 4.56 -3.92 13.71
CA GLN A 90 5.52 -2.92 13.26
C GLN A 90 6.57 -3.56 12.34
N ILE A 91 6.95 -2.85 11.28
CA ILE A 91 7.95 -3.32 10.32
C ILE A 91 9.36 -3.22 10.92
N SER A 92 9.57 -2.23 11.77
CA SER A 92 10.84 -2.01 12.47
C SER A 92 10.59 -1.23 13.77
N ASP A 93 11.44 -1.44 14.77
CA ASP A 93 11.44 -0.65 16.01
C ASP A 93 12.18 0.68 15.86
N LYS A 94 12.94 0.85 14.78
CA LYS A 94 13.68 2.08 14.48
C LYS A 94 12.73 3.24 14.18
N THR A 95 13.22 4.46 14.42
CA THR A 95 12.60 5.69 13.91
C THR A 95 13.45 6.21 12.76
N TYR A 96 12.83 6.41 11.60
CA TYR A 96 13.48 6.86 10.38
C TYR A 96 13.32 8.37 10.17
N ASP A 97 14.22 8.99 9.44
CA ASP A 97 14.02 10.38 8.99
C ASP A 97 12.96 10.44 7.90
N LEU A 98 12.92 9.43 7.02
CA LEU A 98 11.96 9.32 5.93
C LEU A 98 11.53 7.86 5.74
N ALA A 99 10.22 7.62 5.66
CA ALA A 99 9.64 6.36 5.19
C ALA A 99 9.03 6.57 3.81
N ILE A 100 9.39 5.69 2.88
CA ILE A 100 8.89 5.73 1.50
C ILE A 100 8.03 4.50 1.24
N SER A 101 6.79 4.73 0.79
CA SER A 101 5.92 3.68 0.27
C SER A 101 5.93 3.70 -1.25
N PHE A 102 6.45 2.63 -1.84
CA PHE A 102 6.68 2.58 -3.27
C PHE A 102 5.46 2.11 -4.08
N LEU A 103 4.69 1.15 -3.57
CA LEU A 103 3.52 0.61 -4.26
C LEU A 103 2.24 0.77 -3.41
N THR A 104 1.15 1.14 -4.08
CA THR A 104 -0.19 1.23 -3.49
C THR A 104 -0.75 -0.17 -3.16
N PRO A 105 -1.56 -0.33 -2.12
CA PRO A 105 -2.04 0.65 -1.14
C PRO A 105 -0.99 0.99 -0.09
N HIS A 106 -0.89 2.26 0.27
CA HIS A 106 0.20 2.81 1.08
C HIS A 106 -0.03 2.77 2.61
N TYR A 107 -0.95 1.95 3.11
CA TYR A 107 -1.30 1.91 4.54
C TYR A 107 -0.12 1.55 5.44
N PHE A 108 0.72 0.57 5.05
CA PHE A 108 1.70 -0.03 5.97
C PHE A 108 2.85 0.91 6.30
N ALA A 109 3.39 1.63 5.32
CA ALA A 109 4.48 2.56 5.59
C ALA A 109 4.05 3.65 6.59
N ARG A 110 2.82 4.17 6.44
CA ARG A 110 2.31 5.21 7.33
C ARG A 110 1.96 4.69 8.72
N GLU A 111 1.39 3.49 8.81
CA GLU A 111 0.79 2.96 10.04
C GLU A 111 1.71 1.98 10.80
N ARG A 112 2.74 1.45 10.15
CA ARG A 112 3.59 0.39 10.70
C ARG A 112 5.09 0.69 10.62
N VAL A 113 5.45 1.92 10.30
CA VAL A 113 6.83 2.44 10.35
C VAL A 113 6.81 3.75 11.11
N LYS A 114 7.74 3.93 12.04
CA LYS A 114 7.95 5.20 12.74
C LYS A 114 8.89 6.07 11.90
N ALA A 115 8.43 7.22 11.43
CA ALA A 115 9.26 8.15 10.67
C ALA A 115 8.88 9.60 10.95
N LYS A 116 9.83 10.52 10.74
CA LYS A 116 9.61 11.98 10.84
C LYS A 116 8.82 12.50 9.64
N LYS A 117 9.04 11.90 8.47
CA LYS A 117 8.40 12.25 7.19
C LYS A 117 8.00 11.00 6.43
N TYR A 118 6.96 11.13 5.61
CA TYR A 118 6.43 10.04 4.81
C TYR A 118 6.26 10.49 3.36
N ALA A 119 6.75 9.69 2.43
CA ALA A 119 6.53 9.87 0.99
C ALA A 119 5.89 8.61 0.39
N ALA A 120 5.07 8.80 -0.64
CA ALA A 120 4.47 7.69 -1.39
C ALA A 120 4.53 7.98 -2.89
N TRP A 121 4.61 6.89 -3.70
CA TRP A 121 4.76 6.98 -5.14
C TRP A 121 3.47 6.58 -5.86
N ILE A 122 3.13 7.34 -6.91
CA ILE A 122 2.00 7.07 -7.80
C ILE A 122 2.54 6.43 -9.07
N HIS A 123 2.14 5.18 -9.35
CA HIS A 123 2.52 4.44 -10.55
C HIS A 123 1.38 4.27 -11.55
N THR A 124 0.19 4.77 -11.22
CA THR A 124 -1.04 4.46 -11.96
C THR A 124 -1.80 5.72 -12.31
N ASP A 125 -2.47 5.73 -13.45
CA ASP A 125 -3.43 6.76 -13.80
C ASP A 125 -4.74 6.55 -13.02
N TYR A 126 -4.96 7.40 -12.02
CA TYR A 126 -6.16 7.35 -11.17
C TYR A 126 -7.46 7.67 -11.92
N THR A 127 -7.39 8.37 -13.07
CA THR A 127 -8.59 8.64 -13.88
C THR A 127 -9.12 7.40 -14.59
N ALA A 128 -8.27 6.37 -14.77
CA ALA A 128 -8.62 5.12 -15.41
C ALA A 128 -9.18 4.05 -14.46
N LEU A 129 -9.20 4.31 -13.14
CA LEU A 129 -9.58 3.34 -12.12
C LEU A 129 -10.92 3.64 -11.49
N SER A 130 -11.54 2.59 -10.92
CA SER A 130 -12.65 2.68 -9.96
C SER A 130 -12.11 2.38 -8.56
N PHE A 131 -12.42 3.25 -7.59
CA PHE A 131 -11.95 3.14 -6.20
C PHE A 131 -12.88 3.90 -5.25
N ASP A 132 -12.80 3.57 -3.97
CA ASP A 132 -13.43 4.36 -2.91
C ASP A 132 -12.62 5.64 -2.67
N ARG A 133 -13.11 6.77 -3.22
CA ARG A 133 -12.42 8.06 -3.15
C ARG A 133 -12.15 8.49 -1.70
N SER A 134 -13.09 8.25 -0.78
CA SER A 134 -12.91 8.64 0.61
C SER A 134 -11.84 7.81 1.32
N ALA A 135 -11.77 6.51 1.04
CA ALA A 135 -10.74 5.64 1.58
C ALA A 135 -9.36 5.96 1.02
N GLU A 136 -9.26 6.23 -0.29
CA GLU A 136 -8.02 6.64 -0.94
C GLU A 136 -7.55 8.00 -0.43
N LEU A 137 -8.43 9.01 -0.37
CA LEU A 137 -8.09 10.34 0.13
C LEU A 137 -7.57 10.27 1.58
N ALA A 138 -8.22 9.49 2.45
CA ALA A 138 -7.77 9.32 3.82
C ALA A 138 -6.38 8.67 3.91
N MET A 139 -6.10 7.68 3.06
CA MET A 139 -4.80 7.03 2.98
C MET A 139 -3.71 8.02 2.51
N TRP A 140 -3.93 8.71 1.40
CA TRP A 140 -2.98 9.65 0.81
C TRP A 140 -2.73 10.88 1.68
N SER A 141 -3.75 11.35 2.39
CA SER A 141 -3.64 12.52 3.29
C SER A 141 -2.61 12.32 4.39
N GLY A 142 -2.29 11.08 4.76
CA GLY A 142 -1.29 10.75 5.77
C GLY A 142 0.16 10.97 5.32
N TYR A 143 0.42 11.29 4.05
CA TYR A 143 1.75 11.47 3.49
C TYR A 143 2.13 12.96 3.41
N ASP A 144 3.40 13.26 3.64
CA ASP A 144 3.97 14.62 3.52
C ASP A 144 4.27 14.98 2.05
N ALA A 145 4.70 13.98 1.26
CA ALA A 145 4.98 14.10 -0.16
C ALA A 145 4.40 12.94 -0.96
N ILE A 146 3.91 13.25 -2.15
CA ILE A 146 3.32 12.28 -3.09
C ILE A 146 4.06 12.45 -4.41
N CYS A 147 4.80 11.42 -4.83
CA CYS A 147 5.67 11.47 -5.99
C CYS A 147 5.04 10.74 -7.18
N GLY A 148 4.76 11.45 -8.26
CA GLY A 148 4.33 10.83 -9.51
C GLY A 148 5.52 10.35 -10.33
N VAL A 149 5.45 9.14 -10.87
CA VAL A 149 6.50 8.58 -11.76
C VAL A 149 6.57 9.29 -13.11
N SER A 150 5.61 10.16 -13.41
CA SER A 150 5.56 10.99 -14.62
C SER A 150 4.61 12.16 -14.43
N GLU A 151 4.78 13.19 -15.28
CA GLU A 151 3.87 14.34 -15.33
C GLU A 151 2.40 13.91 -15.59
N GLN A 152 2.21 12.87 -16.41
CA GLN A 152 0.88 12.34 -16.68
C GLN A 152 0.25 11.75 -15.40
N ALA A 153 0.99 10.94 -14.64
CA ALA A 153 0.51 10.37 -13.37
C ALA A 153 0.18 11.47 -12.36
N SER A 154 1.06 12.47 -12.22
CA SER A 154 0.85 13.62 -11.33
C SER A 154 -0.38 14.45 -11.72
N ARG A 155 -0.59 14.73 -13.02
CA ARG A 155 -1.78 15.46 -13.51
C ARG A 155 -3.07 14.70 -13.26
N SER A 156 -3.10 13.39 -13.59
CA SER A 156 -4.29 12.57 -13.38
C SER A 156 -4.66 12.51 -11.89
N PHE A 157 -3.65 12.39 -11.03
CA PHE A 157 -3.88 12.36 -9.59
C PHE A 157 -4.39 13.71 -9.05
N ARG A 158 -3.84 14.86 -9.48
CA ARG A 158 -4.36 16.19 -9.10
C ARG A 158 -5.80 16.40 -9.54
N THR A 159 -6.19 15.87 -10.70
CA THR A 159 -7.58 15.94 -11.19
C THR A 159 -8.53 15.20 -10.25
N VAL A 160 -8.11 14.06 -9.70
CA VAL A 160 -8.94 13.23 -8.83
C VAL A 160 -8.91 13.70 -7.38
N PHE A 161 -7.75 14.17 -6.91
CA PHE A 161 -7.52 14.62 -5.53
C PHE A 161 -6.94 16.04 -5.49
N PRO A 162 -7.72 17.06 -5.88
CA PRO A 162 -7.26 18.45 -5.86
C PRO A 162 -6.86 18.92 -4.46
N GLU A 163 -7.43 18.33 -3.41
CA GLU A 163 -7.09 18.62 -2.00
C GLU A 163 -5.66 18.27 -1.61
N LEU A 164 -4.99 17.44 -2.41
CA LEU A 164 -3.61 16.99 -2.18
C LEU A 164 -2.60 17.63 -3.12
N SER A 165 -3.01 18.60 -3.94
CA SER A 165 -2.18 19.20 -4.99
C SER A 165 -0.86 19.76 -4.47
N ASP A 166 -0.85 20.34 -3.28
CA ASP A 166 0.34 20.93 -2.66
C ASP A 166 1.39 19.88 -2.24
N LYS A 167 1.00 18.62 -2.12
CA LYS A 167 1.89 17.53 -1.74
C LYS A 167 2.50 16.80 -2.94
N ILE A 168 2.01 17.07 -4.17
CA ILE A 168 2.38 16.30 -5.35
C ILE A 168 3.62 16.87 -6.01
N GLN A 169 4.60 16.00 -6.23
CA GLN A 169 5.85 16.25 -6.94
C GLN A 169 5.99 15.24 -8.10
N THR A 170 6.82 15.56 -9.09
CA THR A 170 7.11 14.65 -10.21
C THR A 170 8.60 14.43 -10.30
#